data_b6d784699c673a4c510efd2854cb80f0
#
_entry.id   b6d784699c673a4c510efd2854cb80f0
#
_cell.length_a   1.000
_cell.length_b   1.000
_cell.length_c   1.000
_cell.angle_alpha   90.00
_cell.angle_beta   90.00
_cell.angle_gamma   90.00
#
_symmetry.space_group_name_H-M   'P 1'
#
loop_
_entity.id
_entity.type
_entity.pdbx_description
1 polymer ?
#
loop_
_entity_poly.entity_id
_entity_poly.type
_entity_poly.pdbx_seq_one_letter_code
_entity_poly.pdbx_strand_id
1 'polypeptide(L)'
;YLIQVRKAFDAYKEKALKTGLVKLNEGEAITDHIDFFSVHLPYRRMGEKALAYLLRHEWRHLPRWKHVTKEIGMNEPQPKDPRGTIESILADTDFMKADEQFRRAFMQTSFYNETYEKKMASSLEASAQIGNLYTASMYMGLRSLLEFEFKKGTDLEGKRIGFGSYGSGSSAMVFSGIMQPTYKYIVKGMDLQNDIG
;
A
#
# COMPACT_ATOMS: atom_id res chain seq x y z
N TYR A 1 -10.89 8.36 -0.17
CA TYR A 1 -9.50 7.99 0.13
C TYR A 1 -8.98 6.93 -0.87
N LEU A 2 -9.51 5.69 -0.85
CA LEU A 2 -8.97 4.57 -1.67
C LEU A 2 -8.93 4.89 -3.17
N ILE A 3 -9.98 5.50 -3.72
CA ILE A 3 -10.07 5.87 -5.14
C ILE A 3 -8.99 6.91 -5.49
N GLN A 4 -8.77 7.92 -4.64
CA GLN A 4 -7.78 8.95 -4.91
C GLN A 4 -6.36 8.40 -4.83
N VAL A 5 -6.09 7.56 -3.83
CA VAL A 5 -4.79 6.88 -3.71
C VAL A 5 -4.51 6.00 -4.93
N ARG A 6 -5.51 5.26 -5.43
CA ARG A 6 -5.37 4.49 -6.66
C ARG A 6 -5.06 5.38 -7.87
N LYS A 7 -5.83 6.46 -8.09
CA LYS A 7 -5.56 7.39 -9.21
C LYS A 7 -4.14 7.97 -9.15
N ALA A 8 -3.69 8.33 -7.96
CA ALA A 8 -2.31 8.82 -7.76
C ALA A 8 -1.28 7.72 -8.05
N PHE A 9 -1.58 6.47 -7.70
CA PHE A 9 -0.72 5.33 -7.99
C PHE A 9 -0.68 5.01 -9.49
N ASP A 10 -1.82 5.07 -10.18
CA ASP A 10 -1.88 4.90 -11.64
C ASP A 10 -1.02 5.96 -12.36
N ALA A 11 -1.10 7.23 -11.93
CA ALA A 11 -0.27 8.31 -12.45
C ALA A 11 1.23 8.09 -12.16
N TYR A 12 1.58 7.61 -10.96
CA TYR A 12 2.95 7.21 -10.63
C TYR A 12 3.44 6.08 -11.54
N LYS A 13 2.62 5.03 -11.74
CA LYS A 13 2.93 3.90 -12.61
C LYS A 13 3.21 4.36 -14.04
N GLU A 14 2.31 5.15 -14.61
CA GLU A 14 2.47 5.69 -15.97
C GLU A 14 3.80 6.46 -16.10
N LYS A 15 4.07 7.36 -15.15
CA LYS A 15 5.30 8.16 -15.15
C LYS A 15 6.54 7.29 -14.98
N ALA A 16 6.53 6.34 -14.05
CA ALA A 16 7.66 5.44 -13.78
C ALA A 16 8.03 4.59 -15.01
N LEU A 17 7.03 4.08 -15.72
CA LEU A 17 7.22 3.32 -16.96
C LEU A 17 7.74 4.22 -18.09
N LYS A 18 7.12 5.39 -18.29
CA LYS A 18 7.49 6.35 -19.34
C LYS A 18 8.91 6.87 -19.18
N THR A 19 9.36 7.11 -17.96
CA THR A 19 10.73 7.60 -17.69
C THR A 19 11.79 6.50 -17.59
N GLY A 20 11.38 5.22 -17.69
CA GLY A 20 12.28 4.09 -17.52
C GLY A 20 12.76 3.88 -16.07
N LEU A 21 12.12 4.54 -15.10
CA LEU A 21 12.40 4.33 -13.67
C LEU A 21 12.16 2.89 -13.23
N VAL A 22 11.15 2.25 -13.82
CA VAL A 22 10.82 0.84 -13.66
C VAL A 22 10.58 0.24 -15.04
N LYS A 23 11.07 -0.97 -15.25
CA LYS A 23 10.76 -1.80 -16.42
C LYS A 23 10.04 -3.05 -15.92
N LEU A 24 8.85 -3.33 -16.44
CA LEU A 24 8.09 -4.52 -16.08
C LEU A 24 8.37 -5.64 -17.07
N ASN A 25 8.62 -6.83 -16.54
CA ASN A 25 8.58 -8.06 -17.31
C ASN A 25 7.15 -8.59 -17.40
N GLU A 26 6.92 -9.59 -18.24
CA GLU A 26 5.62 -10.25 -18.34
C GLU A 26 5.21 -10.84 -16.97
N GLY A 27 3.99 -10.58 -16.54
CA GLY A 27 3.45 -11.08 -15.27
C GLY A 27 3.87 -10.29 -14.03
N GLU A 28 4.61 -9.20 -14.17
CA GLU A 28 4.97 -8.29 -13.06
C GLU A 28 3.98 -7.13 -12.93
N ALA A 29 3.82 -6.69 -11.68
CA ALA A 29 3.15 -5.46 -11.30
C ALA A 29 4.19 -4.41 -10.86
N ILE A 30 3.85 -3.13 -10.94
CA ILE A 30 4.75 -2.09 -10.43
C ILE A 30 4.95 -2.20 -8.91
N THR A 31 4.00 -2.77 -8.19
CA THR A 31 4.11 -3.08 -6.76
C THR A 31 5.20 -4.11 -6.44
N ASP A 32 5.62 -4.92 -7.41
CA ASP A 32 6.71 -5.87 -7.24
C ASP A 32 8.07 -5.15 -7.16
N HIS A 33 8.18 -3.98 -7.80
CA HIS A 33 9.37 -3.12 -7.82
C HIS A 33 9.41 -2.08 -6.68
N ILE A 34 8.50 -2.16 -5.74
CA ILE A 34 8.49 -1.39 -4.50
C ILE A 34 8.74 -2.36 -3.36
N ASP A 35 9.84 -2.17 -2.62
CA ASP A 35 10.21 -3.05 -1.52
C ASP A 35 9.33 -2.78 -0.29
N PHE A 36 9.05 -1.51 0.01
CA PHE A 36 8.26 -1.10 1.17
C PHE A 36 7.31 0.05 0.83
N PHE A 37 6.24 0.16 1.61
CA PHE A 37 5.28 1.26 1.51
C PHE A 37 5.22 2.06 2.81
N SER A 38 5.20 3.38 2.69
CA SER A 38 4.85 4.31 3.76
C SER A 38 3.76 5.25 3.27
N VAL A 39 2.57 5.13 3.81
CA VAL A 39 1.39 5.87 3.32
C VAL A 39 0.82 6.77 4.41
N HIS A 40 0.10 7.81 3.99
CA HIS A 40 -0.70 8.60 4.90
C HIS A 40 -1.77 7.74 5.56
N LEU A 41 -1.79 7.73 6.89
CA LEU A 41 -2.63 6.86 7.70
C LEU A 41 -3.52 7.67 8.62
N PRO A 42 -4.83 7.74 8.36
CA PRO A 42 -5.78 8.17 9.37
C PRO A 42 -5.83 7.21 10.57
N TYR A 43 -5.63 5.92 10.31
CA TYR A 43 -5.49 4.84 11.29
C TYR A 43 -4.95 3.56 10.61
N ARG A 44 -4.35 2.65 11.40
CA ARG A 44 -3.65 1.43 10.91
C ARG A 44 -4.45 0.67 9.84
N ARG A 45 -5.73 0.32 10.12
CA ARG A 45 -6.56 -0.45 9.19
C ARG A 45 -6.80 0.23 7.84
N MET A 46 -6.65 1.54 7.74
CA MET A 46 -6.77 2.24 6.46
C MET A 46 -5.58 1.91 5.55
N GLY A 47 -4.37 1.79 6.11
CA GLY A 47 -3.19 1.34 5.37
C GLY A 47 -3.35 -0.09 4.84
N GLU A 48 -3.81 -0.99 5.69
CA GLU A 48 -4.10 -2.38 5.31
C GLU A 48 -5.11 -2.45 4.15
N LYS A 49 -6.21 -1.70 4.26
CA LYS A 49 -7.23 -1.62 3.19
C LYS A 49 -6.70 -0.96 1.92
N ALA A 50 -5.82 0.05 2.04
CA ALA A 50 -5.22 0.71 0.89
C ALA A 50 -4.29 -0.25 0.13
N LEU A 51 -3.46 -1.01 0.86
CA LEU A 51 -2.61 -2.04 0.25
C LEU A 51 -3.46 -3.11 -0.44
N ALA A 52 -4.49 -3.64 0.23
CA ALA A 52 -5.37 -4.64 -0.35
C ALA A 52 -6.04 -4.14 -1.64
N TYR A 53 -6.53 -2.90 -1.62
CA TYR A 53 -7.15 -2.27 -2.78
C TYR A 53 -6.17 -2.10 -3.94
N LEU A 54 -4.94 -1.68 -3.65
CA LEU A 54 -3.89 -1.50 -4.62
C LEU A 54 -3.43 -2.82 -5.24
N LEU A 55 -3.14 -3.83 -4.40
CA LEU A 55 -2.72 -5.16 -4.87
C LEU A 55 -3.79 -5.82 -5.73
N ARG A 56 -5.06 -5.75 -5.31
CA ARG A 56 -6.18 -6.26 -6.10
C ARG A 56 -6.26 -5.55 -7.46
N HIS A 57 -6.11 -4.23 -7.49
CA HIS A 57 -6.13 -3.45 -8.72
C HIS A 57 -5.01 -3.85 -9.68
N GLU A 58 -3.80 -4.03 -9.18
CA GLU A 58 -2.63 -4.41 -9.97
C GLU A 58 -2.66 -5.87 -10.39
N TRP A 59 -3.06 -6.79 -9.52
CA TRP A 59 -2.92 -8.23 -9.74
C TRP A 59 -4.06 -8.86 -10.52
N ARG A 60 -5.26 -8.25 -10.54
CA ARG A 60 -6.43 -8.84 -11.22
C ARG A 60 -6.22 -9.14 -12.70
N HIS A 61 -5.24 -8.50 -13.34
CA HIS A 61 -4.89 -8.70 -14.74
C HIS A 61 -3.68 -9.60 -14.94
N LEU A 62 -3.11 -10.13 -13.86
CA LEU A 62 -1.91 -10.96 -13.88
C LEU A 62 -2.25 -12.44 -13.68
N PRO A 63 -1.41 -13.37 -14.20
CA PRO A 63 -1.62 -14.82 -14.04
C PRO A 63 -1.78 -15.24 -12.58
N ARG A 64 -1.06 -14.60 -11.64
CA ARG A 64 -1.13 -14.86 -10.19
C ARG A 64 -2.53 -14.68 -9.60
N TRP A 65 -3.38 -13.86 -10.21
CA TRP A 65 -4.74 -13.61 -9.71
C TRP A 65 -5.62 -14.86 -9.66
N LYS A 66 -5.40 -15.82 -10.56
CA LYS A 66 -6.10 -17.10 -10.55
C LYS A 66 -5.85 -17.91 -9.26
N HIS A 67 -4.62 -17.84 -8.74
CA HIS A 67 -4.28 -18.50 -7.48
C HIS A 67 -4.90 -17.78 -6.29
N VAL A 68 -4.85 -16.44 -6.30
CA VAL A 68 -5.48 -15.60 -5.26
C VAL A 68 -6.97 -15.84 -5.18
N THR A 69 -7.69 -15.82 -6.32
CA THR A 69 -9.15 -16.04 -6.34
C THR A 69 -9.53 -17.46 -5.95
N LYS A 70 -8.68 -18.46 -6.25
CA LYS A 70 -8.88 -19.84 -5.79
C LYS A 70 -8.82 -19.92 -4.25
N GLU A 71 -7.87 -19.21 -3.63
CA GLU A 71 -7.76 -19.18 -2.17
C GLU A 71 -8.92 -18.41 -1.53
N ILE A 72 -9.38 -17.30 -2.15
CA ILE A 72 -10.54 -16.54 -1.70
C ILE A 72 -11.82 -17.40 -1.72
N GLY A 73 -11.95 -18.32 -2.68
CA GLY A 73 -13.10 -19.23 -2.80
C GLY A 73 -14.39 -18.59 -3.27
N MET A 74 -14.32 -17.35 -3.80
CA MET A 74 -15.49 -16.65 -4.35
C MET A 74 -15.11 -15.84 -5.60
N ASN A 75 -16.11 -15.60 -6.46
CA ASN A 75 -15.92 -14.77 -7.65
C ASN A 75 -15.76 -13.30 -7.29
N GLU A 76 -14.91 -12.61 -8.02
CA GLU A 76 -14.75 -11.17 -7.87
C GLU A 76 -16.04 -10.46 -8.29
N PRO A 77 -16.68 -9.67 -7.39
CA PRO A 77 -17.92 -8.99 -7.69
C PRO A 77 -17.73 -7.91 -8.75
N GLN A 78 -18.77 -7.72 -9.55
CA GLN A 78 -18.82 -6.66 -10.58
C GLN A 78 -20.02 -5.75 -10.30
N PRO A 79 -19.89 -4.43 -10.47
CA PRO A 79 -21.03 -3.53 -10.36
C PRO A 79 -22.02 -3.80 -11.52
N LYS A 80 -23.30 -3.49 -11.30
CA LYS A 80 -24.36 -3.64 -12.32
C LYS A 80 -24.05 -2.87 -13.60
N ASP A 81 -23.43 -1.69 -13.45
CA ASP A 81 -22.88 -0.90 -14.56
C ASP A 81 -21.37 -0.69 -14.39
N PRO A 82 -20.51 -1.55 -14.95
CA PRO A 82 -19.06 -1.40 -14.85
C PRO A 82 -18.49 -0.13 -15.53
N ARG A 83 -19.26 0.52 -16.41
CA ARG A 83 -18.89 1.75 -17.10
C ARG A 83 -19.58 2.99 -16.51
N GLY A 84 -20.36 2.79 -15.46
CA GLY A 84 -21.05 3.86 -14.76
C GLY A 84 -20.12 4.85 -14.08
N THR A 85 -20.69 5.95 -13.63
CA THR A 85 -19.95 6.94 -12.83
C THR A 85 -19.57 6.35 -11.47
N ILE A 86 -18.59 6.97 -10.81
CA ILE A 86 -18.19 6.56 -9.45
C ILE A 86 -19.40 6.62 -8.51
N GLU A 87 -20.23 7.64 -8.64
CA GLU A 87 -21.46 7.83 -7.85
C GLU A 87 -22.45 6.69 -8.08
N SER A 88 -22.67 6.25 -9.33
CA SER A 88 -23.57 5.14 -9.64
C SER A 88 -23.05 3.81 -9.11
N ILE A 89 -21.75 3.58 -9.18
CA ILE A 89 -21.11 2.39 -8.62
C ILE A 89 -21.21 2.38 -7.08
N LEU A 90 -20.99 3.51 -6.43
CA LEU A 90 -21.12 3.64 -4.97
C LEU A 90 -22.57 3.52 -4.49
N ALA A 91 -23.55 3.85 -5.34
CA ALA A 91 -24.98 3.70 -5.07
C ALA A 91 -25.46 2.24 -5.21
N ASP A 92 -24.69 1.36 -5.88
CA ASP A 92 -24.99 -0.07 -5.98
C ASP A 92 -24.66 -0.77 -4.65
N THR A 93 -25.65 -0.77 -3.76
CA THR A 93 -25.50 -1.30 -2.39
C THR A 93 -25.17 -2.78 -2.34
N ASP A 94 -25.69 -3.56 -3.29
CA ASP A 94 -25.44 -5.00 -3.37
C ASP A 94 -24.00 -5.26 -3.79
N PHE A 95 -23.53 -4.53 -4.81
CA PHE A 95 -22.14 -4.58 -5.20
C PHE A 95 -21.21 -4.14 -4.07
N MET A 96 -21.51 -3.03 -3.39
CA MET A 96 -20.67 -2.53 -2.31
C MET A 96 -20.53 -3.52 -1.16
N LYS A 97 -21.61 -4.25 -0.80
CA LYS A 97 -21.55 -5.31 0.22
C LYS A 97 -20.72 -6.50 -0.26
N ALA A 98 -20.93 -6.97 -1.48
CA ALA A 98 -20.17 -8.07 -2.06
C ALA A 98 -18.68 -7.71 -2.20
N ASP A 99 -18.37 -6.49 -2.64
CA ASP A 99 -17.00 -5.99 -2.77
C ASP A 99 -16.28 -5.90 -1.42
N GLU A 100 -16.98 -5.47 -0.37
CA GLU A 100 -16.40 -5.47 0.97
C GLU A 100 -16.12 -6.89 1.47
N GLN A 101 -17.03 -7.84 1.25
CA GLN A 101 -16.83 -9.24 1.61
C GLN A 101 -15.64 -9.84 0.86
N PHE A 102 -15.57 -9.63 -0.44
CA PHE A 102 -14.45 -10.08 -1.26
C PHE A 102 -13.12 -9.49 -0.78
N ARG A 103 -13.08 -8.19 -0.51
CA ARG A 103 -11.88 -7.53 0.02
C ARG A 103 -11.45 -8.10 1.37
N ARG A 104 -12.40 -8.36 2.28
CA ARG A 104 -12.10 -8.98 3.58
C ARG A 104 -11.52 -10.39 3.39
N ALA A 105 -12.09 -11.19 2.49
CA ALA A 105 -11.58 -12.52 2.17
C ALA A 105 -10.19 -12.45 1.51
N PHE A 106 -9.96 -11.49 0.61
CA PHE A 106 -8.64 -11.25 0.02
C PHE A 106 -7.58 -10.95 1.09
N MET A 107 -7.93 -10.12 2.08
CA MET A 107 -7.02 -9.77 3.19
C MET A 107 -6.73 -10.96 4.14
N GLN A 108 -7.42 -12.10 4.01
CA GLN A 108 -7.13 -13.33 4.75
C GLN A 108 -6.27 -14.31 3.95
N THR A 109 -6.02 -14.05 2.66
CA THR A 109 -5.19 -14.93 1.83
C THR A 109 -3.72 -14.89 2.26
N SER A 110 -3.02 -16.01 2.04
CA SER A 110 -1.57 -16.10 2.24
C SER A 110 -0.83 -15.06 1.40
N PHE A 111 -1.24 -14.87 0.14
CA PHE A 111 -0.65 -13.87 -0.77
C PHE A 111 -0.71 -12.44 -0.24
N TYR A 112 -1.86 -12.05 0.32
CA TYR A 112 -1.98 -10.71 0.92
C TYR A 112 -1.13 -10.60 2.18
N ASN A 113 -1.23 -11.57 3.09
CA ASN A 113 -0.53 -11.53 4.37
C ASN A 113 1.00 -11.51 4.20
N GLU A 114 1.53 -12.34 3.32
CA GLU A 114 2.97 -12.33 3.01
C GLU A 114 3.42 -10.98 2.44
N THR A 115 2.63 -10.40 1.52
CA THR A 115 2.93 -9.08 0.94
C THR A 115 2.83 -7.97 1.97
N TYR A 116 1.82 -8.01 2.83
CA TYR A 116 1.61 -7.05 3.91
C TYR A 116 2.77 -7.06 4.90
N GLU A 117 3.12 -8.24 5.43
CA GLU A 117 4.22 -8.40 6.37
C GLU A 117 5.56 -7.94 5.78
N LYS A 118 5.81 -8.30 4.53
CA LYS A 118 7.06 -7.95 3.86
C LYS A 118 7.17 -6.48 3.51
N LYS A 119 6.06 -5.83 3.10
CA LYS A 119 6.13 -4.51 2.45
C LYS A 119 5.53 -3.37 3.26
N MET A 120 4.68 -3.64 4.25
CA MET A 120 3.94 -2.56 4.91
C MET A 120 3.89 -2.66 6.44
N ALA A 121 3.95 -3.84 7.03
CA ALA A 121 3.75 -4.02 8.47
C ALA A 121 4.65 -3.09 9.30
N SER A 122 5.95 -3.03 9.00
CA SER A 122 6.93 -2.21 9.73
C SER A 122 6.60 -0.72 9.70
N SER A 123 5.97 -0.21 8.63
CA SER A 123 5.58 1.21 8.54
C SER A 123 4.32 1.55 9.34
N LEU A 124 3.53 0.55 9.75
CA LEU A 124 2.28 0.75 10.47
C LEU A 124 2.41 0.66 11.99
N GLU A 125 3.53 0.18 12.52
CA GLU A 125 3.70 -0.08 13.95
C GLU A 125 3.58 1.19 14.80
N ALA A 126 4.26 2.28 14.43
CA ALA A 126 4.15 3.54 15.15
C ALA A 126 2.72 4.11 15.13
N SER A 127 2.05 4.04 13.97
CA SER A 127 0.67 4.55 13.83
C SER A 127 -0.34 3.74 14.64
N ALA A 128 -0.05 2.48 14.94
CA ALA A 128 -0.89 1.66 15.80
C ALA A 128 -0.89 2.14 17.26
N GLN A 129 0.19 2.79 17.69
CA GLN A 129 0.38 3.29 19.06
C GLN A 129 -0.03 4.77 19.20
N ILE A 130 0.34 5.61 18.23
CA ILE A 130 0.17 7.06 18.30
C ILE A 130 -1.20 7.52 17.76
N GLY A 131 -1.75 6.80 16.78
CA GLY A 131 -2.97 7.18 16.06
C GLY A 131 -2.70 8.16 14.90
N ASN A 132 -3.66 9.06 14.62
CA ASN A 132 -3.59 9.95 13.47
C ASN A 132 -2.67 11.15 13.71
N LEU A 133 -1.63 11.26 12.90
CA LEU A 133 -0.67 12.38 12.90
C LEU A 133 -0.85 13.31 11.69
N TYR A 134 -1.99 13.25 11.00
CA TYR A 134 -2.25 14.04 9.80
C TYR A 134 -1.10 13.93 8.77
N THR A 135 -0.57 15.07 8.33
CA THR A 135 0.53 15.11 7.35
C THR A 135 1.80 14.39 7.83
N ALA A 136 2.05 14.36 9.14
CA ALA A 136 3.21 13.68 9.70
C ALA A 136 3.11 12.14 9.66
N SER A 137 1.92 11.58 9.46
CA SER A 137 1.72 10.12 9.52
C SER A 137 2.58 9.33 8.52
N MET A 138 2.78 9.87 7.32
CA MET A 138 3.64 9.24 6.30
C MET A 138 5.12 9.25 6.73
N TYR A 139 5.60 10.35 7.31
CA TYR A 139 6.99 10.45 7.80
C TYR A 139 7.20 9.61 9.05
N MET A 140 6.19 9.53 9.92
CA MET A 140 6.22 8.62 11.07
C MET A 140 6.22 7.16 10.62
N GLY A 141 5.48 6.82 9.57
CA GLY A 141 5.52 5.50 8.94
C GLY A 141 6.91 5.18 8.38
N LEU A 142 7.59 6.14 7.75
CA LEU A 142 8.97 5.97 7.31
C LEU A 142 9.91 5.74 8.50
N ARG A 143 9.81 6.53 9.56
CA ARG A 143 10.60 6.36 10.79
C ARG A 143 10.39 4.97 11.39
N SER A 144 9.13 4.55 11.52
CA SER A 144 8.75 3.23 12.00
C SER A 144 9.42 2.12 11.17
N LEU A 145 9.28 2.20 9.84
CA LEU A 145 9.91 1.28 8.90
C LEU A 145 11.42 1.18 9.11
N LEU A 146 12.11 2.31 9.15
CA LEU A 146 13.57 2.35 9.29
C LEU A 146 14.02 1.66 10.58
N GLU A 147 13.38 1.98 11.69
CA GLU A 147 13.77 1.46 13.00
C GLU A 147 13.44 -0.03 13.16
N PHE A 148 12.22 -0.45 12.77
CA PHE A 148 11.81 -1.85 12.89
C PHE A 148 12.61 -2.76 11.95
N GLU A 149 12.84 -2.37 10.71
CA GLU A 149 13.64 -3.18 9.79
C GLU A 149 15.12 -3.20 10.19
N PHE A 150 15.67 -2.10 10.71
CA PHE A 150 17.02 -2.08 11.25
C PHE A 150 17.17 -3.03 12.46
N LYS A 151 16.21 -3.03 13.40
CA LYS A 151 16.18 -3.97 14.54
C LYS A 151 16.07 -5.43 14.10
N LYS A 152 15.37 -5.71 12.98
CA LYS A 152 15.31 -7.05 12.36
C LYS A 152 16.60 -7.45 11.63
N GLY A 153 17.55 -6.53 11.45
CA GLY A 153 18.76 -6.76 10.67
C GLY A 153 18.56 -6.69 9.17
N THR A 154 17.44 -6.14 8.69
CA THR A 154 17.19 -5.95 7.26
C THR A 154 18.09 -4.85 6.71
N ASP A 155 18.84 -5.13 5.66
CA ASP A 155 19.56 -4.07 4.93
C ASP A 155 18.61 -3.36 3.97
N LEU A 156 18.38 -2.08 4.24
CA LEU A 156 17.51 -1.23 3.43
C LEU A 156 18.25 -0.48 2.31
N GLU A 157 19.59 -0.59 2.24
CA GLU A 157 20.36 0.06 1.19
C GLU A 157 19.90 -0.39 -0.20
N GLY A 158 19.69 0.57 -1.10
CA GLY A 158 19.18 0.30 -2.44
C GLY A 158 17.69 -0.08 -2.53
N LYS A 159 16.99 -0.28 -1.41
CA LYS A 159 15.58 -0.61 -1.39
C LYS A 159 14.73 0.57 -1.84
N ARG A 160 13.70 0.29 -2.63
CA ARG A 160 12.72 1.28 -3.08
C ARG A 160 11.57 1.37 -2.10
N ILE A 161 11.36 2.56 -1.57
CA ILE A 161 10.22 2.86 -0.70
C ILE A 161 9.19 3.67 -1.51
N GLY A 162 7.96 3.17 -1.58
CA GLY A 162 6.81 3.86 -2.15
C GLY A 162 6.11 4.69 -1.09
N PHE A 163 5.83 5.95 -1.39
CA PHE A 163 5.15 6.89 -0.53
C PHE A 163 3.79 7.23 -1.10
N GLY A 164 2.76 7.19 -0.24
CA GLY A 164 1.40 7.60 -0.57
C GLY A 164 0.93 8.73 0.34
N SER A 165 0.88 9.94 -0.16
CA SER A 165 0.32 11.11 0.54
C SER A 165 -1.15 11.29 0.21
N TYR A 166 -1.94 11.73 1.19
CA TYR A 166 -3.34 12.11 1.02
C TYR A 166 -3.64 13.32 1.91
N GLY A 167 -4.36 14.27 1.39
CA GLY A 167 -4.70 15.51 2.10
C GLY A 167 -6.14 15.97 1.88
N SER A 168 -6.51 17.05 2.57
CA SER A 168 -7.80 17.73 2.44
C SER A 168 -8.07 18.14 0.99
N GLY A 169 -9.34 18.19 0.60
CA GLY A 169 -9.73 18.46 -0.79
C GLY A 169 -9.53 17.27 -1.73
N SER A 170 -9.42 16.05 -1.18
CA SER A 170 -9.25 14.80 -1.94
C SER A 170 -8.00 14.81 -2.82
N SER A 171 -6.93 15.49 -2.40
CA SER A 171 -5.64 15.49 -3.08
C SER A 171 -4.81 14.27 -2.64
N ALA A 172 -4.25 13.55 -3.59
CA ALA A 172 -3.36 12.43 -3.33
C ALA A 172 -2.13 12.48 -4.25
N MET A 173 -1.00 12.04 -3.72
CA MET A 173 0.26 11.94 -4.46
C MET A 173 0.94 10.62 -4.13
N VAL A 174 1.49 9.96 -5.15
CA VAL A 174 2.38 8.79 -4.99
C VAL A 174 3.74 9.10 -5.60
N PHE A 175 4.78 8.76 -4.88
CA PHE A 175 6.16 8.88 -5.32
C PHE A 175 7.00 7.76 -4.71
N SER A 176 8.23 7.60 -5.13
CA SER A 176 9.17 6.64 -4.52
C SER A 176 10.55 7.23 -4.35
N GLY A 177 11.31 6.67 -3.41
CA GLY A 177 12.72 6.97 -3.20
C GLY A 177 13.54 5.68 -3.05
N ILE A 178 14.84 5.80 -3.28
CA ILE A 178 15.79 4.71 -3.03
C ILE A 178 16.56 5.03 -1.75
N MET A 179 16.59 4.06 -0.84
CA MET A 179 17.28 4.20 0.43
C MET A 179 18.80 4.32 0.20
N GLN A 180 19.39 5.38 0.73
CA GLN A 180 20.81 5.64 0.63
C GLN A 180 21.59 4.98 1.78
N PRO A 181 22.87 4.62 1.60
CA PRO A 181 23.68 3.96 2.64
C PRO A 181 23.74 4.74 3.97
N THR A 182 23.63 6.06 3.90
CA THR A 182 23.68 6.95 5.06
C THR A 182 22.52 6.77 6.06
N TYR A 183 21.44 6.08 5.68
CA TYR A 183 20.33 5.80 6.60
C TYR A 183 20.80 5.09 7.88
N LYS A 184 21.84 4.25 7.78
CA LYS A 184 22.40 3.48 8.91
C LYS A 184 22.92 4.37 10.04
N TYR A 185 23.41 5.57 9.71
CA TYR A 185 23.85 6.54 10.72
C TYR A 185 22.69 7.23 11.43
N ILE A 186 21.61 7.48 10.67
CA ILE A 186 20.42 8.16 11.19
C ILE A 186 19.65 7.21 12.11
N VAL A 187 19.42 5.96 11.66
CA VAL A 187 18.56 5.01 12.39
C VAL A 187 19.20 4.55 13.72
N LYS A 188 20.52 4.53 13.83
CA LYS A 188 21.22 4.18 15.08
C LYS A 188 20.88 5.12 16.25
N GLY A 189 20.50 6.35 15.99
CA GLY A 189 20.09 7.33 17.00
C GLY A 189 18.58 7.40 17.23
N MET A 190 17.80 6.55 16.55
CA MET A 190 16.35 6.52 16.71
C MET A 190 15.95 5.57 17.82
N ASP A 191 15.03 5.99 18.69
CA ASP A 191 14.39 5.17 19.70
C ASP A 191 12.91 5.51 19.79
N LEU A 192 12.16 5.01 18.80
CA LEU A 192 10.74 5.31 18.65
C LEU A 192 9.94 4.93 19.90
N GLN A 193 10.31 3.82 20.56
CA GLN A 193 9.59 3.32 21.72
C GLN A 193 9.72 4.24 22.94
N ASN A 194 10.88 4.83 23.15
CA ASN A 194 11.08 5.84 24.21
C ASN A 194 10.52 7.22 23.82
N ASP A 195 10.51 7.55 22.52
CA ASP A 195 10.01 8.84 22.04
C ASP A 195 8.47 8.95 22.03
N ILE A 196 7.77 7.83 21.98
CA ILE A 196 6.29 7.80 21.99
C ILE A 196 5.69 7.38 23.34
N GLY A 197 6.54 7.11 24.35
CA GLY A 197 6.17 6.90 25.75
C GLY A 197 5.53 5.60 26.08
#